data_ffd796b7ee3f18933b8c2d7541ce5201
#
_entry.id   ffd796b7ee3f18933b8c2d7541ce5201
#
_cell.length_a   1.000
_cell.length_b   1.000
_cell.length_c   1.000
_cell.angle_alpha   90.00
_cell.angle_beta   90.00
_cell.angle_gamma   90.00
#
_symmetry.space_group_name_H-M   'P 1'
#
loop_
_entity.id
_entity.type
_entity.pdbx_description
1 polymer ?
#
loop_
_entity_poly.entity_id
_entity_poly.type
_entity_poly.pdbx_seq_one_letter_code
_entity_poly.pdbx_strand_id
1 'polypeptide(L)'
;WLAGISPTELKAMPKVMERVAKVKEERMQSDYSSKFADTPWLFRESVIADHYLIFPKTSSENRTYIPIGYIKNAITSNTSLVLPDATMYHFGVLTSQMHMAWMRAVAGRLKSDYRYSKDIVYNNFIWPEQVSNAQKAEIEKLAQAVLDARAQYPDATLADLYDPLTMPPSLTKAHKTLDRAVDKLYQKQPFSGDPERVAHLFQLYQQKTHPKVPTAT
;
A
#
# COMPACT_ATOMS: atom_id res chain seq x y z
N TRP A 1 3.23 13.16 18.80
CA TRP A 1 4.44 12.98 18.03
C TRP A 1 5.52 13.91 18.51
N LEU A 2 6.68 13.34 18.88
CA LEU A 2 7.77 14.11 19.52
C LEU A 2 9.01 14.25 18.60
N ALA A 3 8.91 13.87 17.32
CA ALA A 3 9.99 14.12 16.37
C ALA A 3 10.15 15.63 16.15
N GLY A 4 11.39 16.08 16.18
CA GLY A 4 11.72 17.49 16.04
C GLY A 4 11.44 18.38 17.26
N ILE A 5 10.93 17.81 18.37
CA ILE A 5 10.73 18.57 19.60
C ILE A 5 12.07 19.03 20.18
N SER A 6 12.13 20.27 20.65
CA SER A 6 13.34 20.77 21.34
C SER A 6 13.50 20.11 22.72
N PRO A 7 14.73 19.90 23.19
CA PRO A 7 14.98 19.40 24.55
C PRO A 7 14.31 20.23 25.66
N THR A 8 14.21 21.53 25.47
CA THR A 8 13.57 22.45 26.41
C THR A 8 12.07 22.21 26.51
N GLU A 9 11.40 22.09 25.36
CA GLU A 9 9.96 21.80 25.32
C GLU A 9 9.66 20.40 25.88
N LEU A 10 10.49 19.39 25.55
CA LEU A 10 10.31 18.06 26.09
C LEU A 10 10.43 18.04 27.62
N LYS A 11 11.44 18.74 28.19
CA LYS A 11 11.63 18.86 29.64
C LYS A 11 10.50 19.60 30.33
N ALA A 12 9.81 20.51 29.65
CA ALA A 12 8.65 21.21 30.18
C ALA A 12 7.42 20.34 30.39
N MET A 13 7.44 19.06 29.91
CA MET A 13 6.35 18.14 30.03
C MET A 13 6.66 16.95 30.97
N PRO A 14 6.56 17.12 32.31
CA PRO A 14 7.05 16.11 33.26
C PRO A 14 6.41 14.72 33.10
N LYS A 15 5.10 14.64 32.82
CA LYS A 15 4.41 13.36 32.58
C LYS A 15 4.87 12.67 31.29
N VAL A 16 5.28 13.43 30.29
CA VAL A 16 5.86 12.89 29.06
C VAL A 16 7.27 12.39 29.34
N MET A 17 8.07 13.14 30.08
CA MET A 17 9.41 12.74 30.47
C MET A 17 9.44 11.46 31.30
N GLU A 18 8.49 11.28 32.22
CA GLU A 18 8.33 10.02 32.97
C GLU A 18 8.11 8.83 32.02
N ARG A 19 7.26 8.97 31.01
CA ARG A 19 7.01 7.91 30.00
C ARG A 19 8.24 7.67 29.13
N VAL A 20 8.94 8.74 28.73
CA VAL A 20 10.20 8.65 27.96
C VAL A 20 11.26 7.88 28.73
N ALA A 21 11.39 8.14 30.06
CA ALA A 21 12.30 7.40 30.91
C ALA A 21 11.98 5.89 30.96
N LYS A 22 10.71 5.54 31.18
CA LYS A 22 10.27 4.13 31.16
C LYS A 22 10.53 3.45 29.82
N VAL A 23 10.29 4.14 28.70
CA VAL A 23 10.60 3.62 27.37
C VAL A 23 12.10 3.37 27.22
N LYS A 24 12.95 4.24 27.74
CA LYS A 24 14.40 4.04 27.72
C LYS A 24 14.80 2.79 28.50
N GLU A 25 14.30 2.62 29.73
CA GLU A 25 14.54 1.44 30.55
C GLU A 25 14.13 0.16 29.85
N GLU A 26 12.92 0.10 29.32
CA GLU A 26 12.40 -1.06 28.55
C GLU A 26 13.29 -1.37 27.33
N ARG A 27 13.75 -0.36 26.63
CA ARG A 27 14.62 -0.57 25.46
C ARG A 27 15.97 -1.14 25.83
N MET A 28 16.50 -0.78 26.98
CA MET A 28 17.80 -1.30 27.47
C MET A 28 17.74 -2.77 27.87
N GLN A 29 16.56 -3.36 28.07
CA GLN A 29 16.38 -4.77 28.41
C GLN A 29 16.50 -5.75 27.24
N SER A 30 16.61 -5.28 26.00
CA SER A 30 16.66 -6.11 24.80
C SER A 30 17.77 -5.65 23.88
N ASP A 31 18.58 -6.58 23.39
CA ASP A 31 19.68 -6.32 22.45
C ASP A 31 19.20 -5.60 21.18
N TYR A 32 18.03 -5.98 20.69
CA TYR A 32 17.43 -5.32 19.52
C TYR A 32 16.97 -3.89 19.83
N SER A 33 16.31 -3.70 20.97
CA SER A 33 15.71 -2.41 21.34
C SER A 33 16.75 -1.41 21.87
N SER A 34 17.87 -1.87 22.43
CA SER A 34 18.93 -1.03 23.01
C SER A 34 19.51 -0.04 22.00
N LYS A 35 19.53 -0.38 20.73
CA LYS A 35 19.94 0.49 19.61
C LYS A 35 19.15 1.81 19.52
N PHE A 36 17.96 1.84 20.11
CA PHE A 36 17.06 2.99 20.11
C PHE A 36 16.89 3.62 21.48
N ALA A 37 17.71 3.24 22.47
CA ALA A 37 17.63 3.75 23.83
C ALA A 37 18.06 5.21 23.96
N ASP A 38 18.86 5.73 23.02
CA ASP A 38 19.30 7.13 23.01
C ASP A 38 18.24 8.09 22.46
N THR A 39 17.23 7.58 21.80
CA THR A 39 16.10 8.36 21.27
C THR A 39 14.74 7.84 21.79
N PRO A 40 14.54 7.74 23.11
CA PRO A 40 13.38 7.06 23.69
C PRO A 40 12.05 7.79 23.47
N TRP A 41 12.09 9.06 23.06
CA TRP A 41 10.91 9.86 22.69
C TRP A 41 10.43 9.63 21.25
N LEU A 42 11.21 8.90 20.43
CA LEU A 42 10.82 8.54 19.07
C LEU A 42 10.31 7.10 19.01
N PHE A 43 9.45 6.78 18.04
CA PHE A 43 9.18 5.38 17.69
C PHE A 43 10.45 4.74 17.12
N ARG A 44 10.65 3.45 17.40
CA ARG A 44 11.85 2.70 16.93
C ARG A 44 11.99 2.69 15.43
N GLU A 45 10.88 2.44 14.76
CA GLU A 45 10.80 2.33 13.31
C GLU A 45 9.65 3.23 12.85
N SER A 46 9.98 4.38 12.35
CA SER A 46 9.01 5.30 11.76
C SER A 46 9.46 5.69 10.37
N VAL A 47 8.56 5.51 9.42
CA VAL A 47 8.70 6.10 8.10
C VAL A 47 8.10 7.50 8.21
N ILE A 48 8.92 8.52 7.95
CA ILE A 48 8.48 9.91 7.93
C ILE A 48 8.56 10.36 6.48
N ALA A 49 7.41 10.70 5.92
CA ALA A 49 7.29 11.31 4.60
C ALA A 49 6.13 12.31 4.64
N ASP A 50 6.13 13.28 3.74
CA ASP A 50 5.06 14.28 3.65
C ASP A 50 3.73 13.62 3.31
N HIS A 51 3.78 12.56 2.51
CA HIS A 51 2.62 11.77 2.13
C HIS A 51 3.00 10.31 1.84
N TYR A 52 2.06 9.42 2.01
CA TYR A 52 2.21 8.01 1.65
C TYR A 52 0.88 7.33 1.34
N LEU A 53 0.96 6.24 0.59
CA LEU A 53 -0.13 5.28 0.53
C LEU A 53 -0.11 4.39 1.77
N ILE A 54 -1.27 4.13 2.32
CA ILE A 54 -1.46 3.21 3.44
C ILE A 54 -2.25 2.00 2.99
N PHE A 55 -1.74 0.83 3.37
CA PHE A 55 -2.35 -0.47 3.08
C PHE A 55 -2.71 -1.15 4.40
N PRO A 56 -3.93 -1.66 4.58
CA PRO A 56 -4.23 -2.54 5.70
C PRO A 56 -3.46 -3.85 5.52
N LYS A 57 -2.78 -4.30 6.58
CA LYS A 57 -2.12 -5.63 6.57
C LYS A 57 -3.12 -6.78 6.46
N THR A 58 -4.35 -6.57 6.89
CA THR A 58 -5.42 -7.57 6.81
C THR A 58 -6.64 -6.94 6.15
N SER A 59 -7.22 -7.62 5.18
CA SER A 59 -8.43 -7.20 4.48
C SER A 59 -9.35 -8.38 4.23
N SER A 60 -10.66 -8.17 4.38
CA SER A 60 -11.67 -9.20 4.15
C SER A 60 -11.55 -9.82 2.77
N GLU A 61 -11.68 -11.14 2.69
CA GLU A 61 -11.69 -11.89 1.43
C GLU A 61 -12.85 -11.52 0.51
N ASN A 62 -13.93 -10.98 1.08
CA ASN A 62 -15.12 -10.58 0.35
C ASN A 62 -14.96 -9.25 -0.41
N ARG A 63 -13.93 -8.45 -0.09
CA ARG A 63 -13.70 -7.17 -0.77
C ARG A 63 -13.14 -7.36 -2.17
N THR A 64 -13.75 -6.69 -3.14
CA THR A 64 -13.22 -6.64 -4.51
C THR A 64 -11.89 -5.89 -4.57
N TYR A 65 -11.76 -4.81 -3.81
CA TYR A 65 -10.52 -4.01 -3.71
C TYR A 65 -10.12 -3.84 -2.25
N ILE A 66 -8.82 -3.89 -1.97
CA ILE A 66 -8.29 -3.49 -0.67
C ILE A 66 -8.45 -1.97 -0.53
N PRO A 67 -8.94 -1.46 0.61
CA PRO A 67 -9.10 -0.03 0.84
C PRO A 67 -7.75 0.67 1.07
N ILE A 68 -7.00 0.92 -0.01
CA ILE A 68 -5.75 1.68 0.02
C ILE A 68 -6.08 3.16 0.20
N GLY A 69 -5.47 3.80 1.18
CA GLY A 69 -5.65 5.22 1.48
C GLY A 69 -4.45 6.07 1.06
N TYR A 70 -4.69 7.38 0.87
CA TYR A 70 -3.66 8.40 0.77
C TYR A 70 -3.67 9.20 2.07
N ILE A 71 -2.55 9.32 2.76
CA ILE A 71 -2.45 10.11 4.01
C ILE A 71 -1.28 11.07 3.96
N LYS A 72 -1.44 12.20 4.65
CA LYS A 72 -0.43 13.27 4.77
C LYS A 72 -0.22 13.59 6.26
N ASN A 73 1.00 13.98 6.60
CA ASN A 73 1.34 14.49 7.95
C ASN A 73 0.84 13.60 9.09
N ALA A 74 0.89 12.29 8.93
CA ALA A 74 0.44 11.35 9.95
C ALA A 74 1.43 10.20 10.11
N ILE A 75 1.35 9.49 11.23
CA ILE A 75 2.10 8.28 11.50
C ILE A 75 1.13 7.12 11.54
N THR A 76 1.54 6.01 10.98
CA THR A 76 0.72 4.82 10.94
C THR A 76 1.06 3.84 12.05
N SER A 77 0.09 3.06 12.47
CA SER A 77 0.32 1.95 13.38
C SER A 77 0.99 0.77 12.66
N ASN A 78 1.49 -0.19 13.42
CA ASN A 78 2.07 -1.42 12.90
C ASN A 78 1.06 -2.36 12.21
N THR A 79 -0.24 -2.05 12.26
CA THR A 79 -1.29 -2.81 11.55
C THR A 79 -1.41 -2.45 10.08
N SER A 80 -0.67 -1.44 9.64
CA SER A 80 -0.65 -0.96 8.26
C SER A 80 0.74 -1.05 7.66
N LEU A 81 0.81 -1.11 6.35
CA LEU A 81 2.01 -0.88 5.55
C LEU A 81 1.92 0.50 4.91
N VAL A 82 3.05 1.11 4.65
CA VAL A 82 3.13 2.42 4.01
C VAL A 82 4.08 2.37 2.83
N LEU A 83 3.73 3.12 1.79
CA LEU A 83 4.59 3.42 0.66
C LEU A 83 4.82 4.94 0.66
N PRO A 84 6.00 5.41 1.13
CA PRO A 84 6.33 6.83 1.16
C PRO A 84 6.50 7.36 -0.27
N ASP A 85 6.24 8.65 -0.44
CA ASP A 85 6.43 9.42 -1.69
C ASP A 85 5.75 8.81 -2.92
N ALA A 86 4.67 8.04 -2.67
CA ALA A 86 3.92 7.39 -3.73
C ALA A 86 3.16 8.42 -4.57
N THR A 87 3.29 8.31 -5.90
CA THR A 87 2.55 9.15 -6.85
C THR A 87 1.14 8.61 -7.10
N MET A 88 0.31 9.39 -7.80
CA MET A 88 -1.00 8.93 -8.26
C MET A 88 -0.93 7.73 -9.20
N TYR A 89 0.17 7.58 -9.95
CA TYR A 89 0.42 6.41 -10.76
C TYR A 89 0.55 5.14 -9.88
N HIS A 90 1.34 5.21 -8.80
CA HIS A 90 1.46 4.10 -7.86
C HIS A 90 0.11 3.74 -7.24
N PHE A 91 -0.66 4.74 -6.82
CA PHE A 91 -2.01 4.52 -6.30
C PHE A 91 -2.90 3.85 -7.34
N GLY A 92 -2.89 4.32 -8.59
CA GLY A 92 -3.70 3.77 -9.67
C GLY A 92 -3.40 2.29 -9.94
N VAL A 93 -2.12 1.94 -10.08
CA VAL A 93 -1.71 0.55 -10.34
C VAL A 93 -2.02 -0.35 -9.14
N LEU A 94 -1.67 0.08 -7.92
CA LEU A 94 -1.84 -0.74 -6.71
C LEU A 94 -3.29 -0.93 -6.27
N THR A 95 -4.19 -0.02 -6.64
CA THR A 95 -5.64 -0.16 -6.36
C THR A 95 -6.42 -0.84 -7.48
N SER A 96 -5.76 -1.22 -8.59
CA SER A 96 -6.39 -1.85 -9.73
C SER A 96 -6.66 -3.35 -9.53
N GLN A 97 -7.55 -3.88 -10.37
CA GLN A 97 -7.87 -5.32 -10.40
C GLN A 97 -6.63 -6.18 -10.76
N MET A 98 -5.68 -5.67 -11.52
CA MET A 98 -4.43 -6.37 -11.81
C MET A 98 -3.64 -6.67 -10.53
N HIS A 99 -3.44 -5.67 -9.68
CA HIS A 99 -2.76 -5.87 -8.40
C HIS A 99 -3.62 -6.68 -7.42
N MET A 100 -4.95 -6.51 -7.44
CA MET A 100 -5.85 -7.30 -6.60
C MET A 100 -5.80 -8.79 -6.96
N ALA A 101 -5.76 -9.13 -8.25
CA ALA A 101 -5.62 -10.51 -8.72
C ALA A 101 -4.29 -11.13 -8.25
N TRP A 102 -3.19 -10.41 -8.41
CA TRP A 102 -1.87 -10.80 -7.87
C TRP A 102 -1.92 -11.03 -6.36
N MET A 103 -2.41 -10.04 -5.61
CA MET A 103 -2.51 -10.11 -4.16
C MET A 103 -3.32 -11.33 -3.71
N ARG A 104 -4.48 -11.60 -4.34
CA ARG A 104 -5.30 -12.77 -4.00
C ARG A 104 -4.58 -14.09 -4.24
N ALA A 105 -3.73 -14.14 -5.27
CA ALA A 105 -2.98 -15.35 -5.63
C ALA A 105 -1.82 -15.63 -4.67
N VAL A 106 -1.11 -14.59 -4.18
CA VAL A 106 0.16 -14.77 -3.45
C VAL A 106 0.10 -14.39 -1.98
N ALA A 107 -0.91 -13.64 -1.53
CA ALA A 107 -1.01 -13.19 -0.15
C ALA A 107 -1.21 -14.38 0.81
N GLY A 108 -0.62 -14.27 2.01
CA GLY A 108 -0.97 -15.14 3.11
C GLY A 108 -2.41 -14.95 3.57
N ARG A 109 -2.83 -15.78 4.52
CA ARG A 109 -4.17 -15.71 5.12
C ARG A 109 -4.07 -15.55 6.63
N LEU A 110 -5.02 -14.81 7.19
CA LEU A 110 -5.31 -14.77 8.61
C LEU A 110 -6.77 -15.21 8.79
N LYS A 111 -6.99 -16.46 9.16
CA LYS A 111 -8.26 -17.17 8.97
C LYS A 111 -8.63 -17.14 7.48
N SER A 112 -9.80 -16.61 7.11
CA SER A 112 -10.24 -16.44 5.72
C SER A 112 -9.70 -15.15 5.06
N ASP A 113 -9.35 -14.13 5.85
CA ASP A 113 -8.96 -12.82 5.36
C ASP A 113 -7.56 -12.81 4.72
N TYR A 114 -7.37 -11.94 3.71
CA TYR A 114 -6.06 -11.74 3.09
C TYR A 114 -5.10 -11.02 4.03
N ARG A 115 -3.89 -11.56 4.17
CA ARG A 115 -2.78 -10.92 4.87
C ARG A 115 -1.77 -10.37 3.87
N TYR A 116 -1.84 -9.09 3.61
CA TYR A 116 -0.92 -8.39 2.72
C TYR A 116 0.48 -8.32 3.35
N SER A 117 1.50 -8.74 2.61
CA SER A 117 2.91 -8.64 2.99
C SER A 117 3.68 -7.83 1.96
N LYS A 118 4.53 -6.90 2.42
CA LYS A 118 5.43 -6.16 1.51
C LYS A 118 6.38 -7.11 0.77
N ASP A 119 6.91 -8.12 1.47
CA ASP A 119 7.96 -8.98 0.94
C ASP A 119 7.44 -10.00 -0.07
N ILE A 120 6.18 -10.43 0.07
CA ILE A 120 5.57 -11.41 -0.83
C ILE A 120 4.71 -10.72 -1.89
N VAL A 121 3.83 -9.80 -1.48
CA VAL A 121 2.85 -9.20 -2.40
C VAL A 121 3.46 -8.03 -3.16
N TYR A 122 4.00 -7.03 -2.45
CA TYR A 122 4.48 -5.80 -3.07
C TYR A 122 5.80 -5.99 -3.82
N ASN A 123 6.81 -6.55 -3.16
CA ASN A 123 8.16 -6.67 -3.73
C ASN A 123 8.24 -7.64 -4.92
N ASN A 124 7.31 -8.59 -5.02
CA ASN A 124 7.26 -9.54 -6.14
C ASN A 124 6.22 -9.16 -7.20
N PHE A 125 5.50 -8.06 -7.02
CA PHE A 125 4.55 -7.60 -8.04
C PHE A 125 5.30 -7.10 -9.27
N ILE A 126 4.89 -7.59 -10.43
CA ILE A 126 5.49 -7.18 -11.70
C ILE A 126 4.79 -5.92 -12.19
N TRP A 127 5.48 -4.81 -12.06
CA TRP A 127 5.03 -3.53 -12.59
C TRP A 127 5.02 -3.53 -14.12
N PRO A 128 4.10 -2.79 -14.76
CA PRO A 128 4.09 -2.69 -16.22
C PRO A 128 5.36 -1.98 -16.70
N GLU A 129 5.95 -2.52 -17.76
CA GLU A 129 7.18 -2.01 -18.35
C GLU A 129 6.90 -1.06 -19.52
N GLN A 130 7.86 -0.21 -19.87
CA GLN A 130 7.81 0.68 -21.02
C GLN A 130 6.54 1.58 -21.08
N VAL A 131 6.05 2.01 -19.92
CA VAL A 131 4.90 2.90 -19.82
C VAL A 131 5.28 4.29 -20.30
N SER A 132 4.62 4.78 -21.34
CA SER A 132 4.82 6.14 -21.86
C SER A 132 4.29 7.21 -20.88
N ASN A 133 4.79 8.43 -20.99
CA ASN A 133 4.29 9.53 -20.16
C ASN A 133 2.77 9.79 -20.36
N ALA A 134 2.26 9.59 -21.56
CA ALA A 134 0.83 9.73 -21.84
C ALA A 134 0.01 8.64 -21.13
N GLN A 135 0.46 7.40 -21.14
CA GLN A 135 -0.18 6.30 -20.41
C GLN A 135 -0.13 6.54 -18.90
N LYS A 136 1.02 6.99 -18.38
CA LYS A 136 1.17 7.33 -16.97
C LYS A 136 0.19 8.42 -16.54
N ALA A 137 0.10 9.51 -17.31
CA ALA A 137 -0.84 10.60 -17.06
C ALA A 137 -2.31 10.13 -17.10
N GLU A 138 -2.65 9.22 -18.02
CA GLU A 138 -3.99 8.62 -18.08
C GLU A 138 -4.31 7.83 -16.81
N ILE A 139 -3.39 6.97 -16.31
CA ILE A 139 -3.58 6.25 -15.06
C ILE A 139 -3.72 7.22 -13.88
N GLU A 140 -2.90 8.26 -13.80
CA GLU A 140 -2.97 9.26 -12.74
C GLU A 140 -4.32 9.97 -12.71
N LYS A 141 -4.83 10.36 -13.90
CA LYS A 141 -6.16 10.96 -14.04
C LYS A 141 -7.28 10.04 -13.58
N LEU A 142 -7.23 8.75 -13.96
CA LEU A 142 -8.24 7.77 -13.57
C LEU A 142 -8.12 7.39 -12.08
N ALA A 143 -6.93 7.39 -11.53
CA ALA A 143 -6.67 7.23 -10.11
C ALA A 143 -7.26 8.39 -9.30
N GLN A 144 -7.11 9.64 -9.79
CA GLN A 144 -7.77 10.80 -9.19
C GLN A 144 -9.29 10.65 -9.21
N ALA A 145 -9.88 10.16 -10.30
CA ALA A 145 -11.33 9.93 -10.38
C ALA A 145 -11.84 8.91 -9.33
N VAL A 146 -11.01 7.94 -8.90
CA VAL A 146 -11.35 7.06 -7.78
C VAL A 146 -11.39 7.84 -6.47
N LEU A 147 -10.44 8.73 -6.22
CA LEU A 147 -10.44 9.59 -5.03
C LEU A 147 -11.62 10.57 -5.04
N ASP A 148 -11.94 11.15 -6.19
CA ASP A 148 -13.09 12.06 -6.35
C ASP A 148 -14.41 11.32 -6.09
N ALA A 149 -14.53 10.07 -6.53
CA ALA A 149 -15.70 9.25 -6.23
C ALA A 149 -15.83 8.94 -4.73
N ARG A 150 -14.73 8.73 -4.02
CA ARG A 150 -14.73 8.58 -2.54
C ARG A 150 -15.14 9.87 -1.84
N ALA A 151 -14.66 11.01 -2.33
CA ALA A 151 -14.93 12.33 -1.75
C ALA A 151 -16.42 12.74 -1.80
N GLN A 152 -17.24 12.06 -2.64
CA GLN A 152 -18.68 12.25 -2.65
C GLN A 152 -19.37 11.73 -1.36
N TYR A 153 -18.66 10.98 -0.53
CA TYR A 153 -19.16 10.34 0.69
C TYR A 153 -18.29 10.71 1.90
N PRO A 154 -18.29 11.98 2.33
CA PRO A 154 -17.35 12.47 3.34
C PRO A 154 -17.52 11.83 4.72
N ASP A 155 -18.72 11.35 5.04
CA ASP A 155 -19.03 10.71 6.32
C ASP A 155 -18.77 9.20 6.32
N ALA A 156 -18.49 8.59 5.17
CA ALA A 156 -18.21 7.17 5.05
C ALA A 156 -16.73 6.85 5.27
N THR A 157 -16.44 5.82 6.03
CA THR A 157 -15.07 5.30 6.14
C THR A 157 -14.66 4.53 4.88
N LEU A 158 -13.36 4.32 4.68
CA LEU A 158 -12.91 3.44 3.60
C LEU A 158 -13.43 2.00 3.78
N ALA A 159 -13.67 1.56 5.01
CA ALA A 159 -14.24 0.24 5.27
C ALA A 159 -15.68 0.14 4.72
N ASP A 160 -16.48 1.19 4.89
CA ASP A 160 -17.87 1.26 4.39
C ASP A 160 -17.89 1.37 2.86
N LEU A 161 -17.04 2.24 2.29
CA LEU A 161 -16.96 2.44 0.83
C LEU A 161 -16.53 1.21 0.05
N TYR A 162 -15.79 0.31 0.69
CA TYR A 162 -15.27 -0.92 0.06
C TYR A 162 -15.95 -2.20 0.60
N ASP A 163 -17.04 -2.05 1.31
CA ASP A 163 -17.88 -3.20 1.64
C ASP A 163 -18.61 -3.71 0.39
N PRO A 164 -18.60 -5.04 0.12
CA PRO A 164 -19.20 -5.61 -1.08
C PRO A 164 -20.68 -5.29 -1.28
N LEU A 165 -21.40 -5.08 -0.17
CA LEU A 165 -22.85 -4.82 -0.19
C LEU A 165 -23.18 -3.33 -0.38
N THR A 166 -22.28 -2.44 0.05
CA THR A 166 -22.58 -0.99 0.13
C THR A 166 -21.67 -0.13 -0.74
N MET A 167 -20.73 -0.73 -1.47
CA MET A 167 -19.82 0.01 -2.36
C MET A 167 -20.60 0.85 -3.39
N PRO A 168 -20.43 2.19 -3.40
CA PRO A 168 -21.20 3.07 -4.27
C PRO A 168 -20.99 2.76 -5.76
N PRO A 169 -22.05 2.85 -6.59
CA PRO A 169 -21.95 2.62 -8.03
C PRO A 169 -20.96 3.58 -8.74
N SER A 170 -20.87 4.84 -8.28
CA SER A 170 -19.89 5.81 -8.79
C SER A 170 -18.46 5.34 -8.56
N LEU A 171 -18.15 4.85 -7.37
CA LEU A 171 -16.84 4.32 -7.00
C LEU A 171 -16.52 3.03 -7.77
N THR A 172 -17.49 2.12 -7.88
CA THR A 172 -17.36 0.90 -8.69
C THR A 172 -17.06 1.21 -10.16
N LYS A 173 -17.75 2.22 -10.74
CA LYS A 173 -17.50 2.66 -12.13
C LYS A 173 -16.11 3.25 -12.30
N ALA A 174 -15.66 4.08 -11.36
CA ALA A 174 -14.33 4.68 -11.40
C ALA A 174 -13.25 3.57 -11.38
N HIS A 175 -13.34 2.59 -10.47
CA HIS A 175 -12.44 1.46 -10.43
C HIS A 175 -12.44 0.65 -11.73
N LYS A 176 -13.59 0.26 -12.25
CA LYS A 176 -13.67 -0.51 -13.51
C LYS A 176 -13.06 0.24 -14.70
N THR A 177 -13.09 1.57 -14.70
CA THR A 177 -12.44 2.37 -15.75
C THR A 177 -10.93 2.37 -15.60
N LEU A 178 -10.44 2.54 -14.37
CA LEU A 178 -9.03 2.43 -14.02
C LEU A 178 -8.49 1.03 -14.34
N ASP A 179 -9.20 -0.03 -13.95
CA ASP A 179 -8.80 -1.42 -14.21
C ASP A 179 -8.52 -1.68 -15.67
N ARG A 180 -9.43 -1.26 -16.56
CA ARG A 180 -9.26 -1.41 -18.01
C ARG A 180 -8.05 -0.65 -18.55
N ALA A 181 -7.75 0.50 -17.99
CA ALA A 181 -6.57 1.28 -18.38
C ALA A 181 -5.28 0.62 -17.90
N VAL A 182 -5.25 0.11 -16.66
CA VAL A 182 -4.10 -0.62 -16.12
C VAL A 182 -3.89 -1.94 -16.87
N ASP A 183 -4.95 -2.71 -17.15
CA ASP A 183 -4.87 -3.95 -17.93
C ASP A 183 -4.17 -3.72 -19.28
N LYS A 184 -4.46 -2.62 -19.98
CA LYS A 184 -3.85 -2.24 -21.26
C LYS A 184 -2.34 -1.95 -21.17
N LEU A 185 -1.80 -1.68 -19.98
CA LEU A 185 -0.36 -1.53 -19.79
C LEU A 185 0.39 -2.87 -19.88
N TYR A 186 -0.33 -3.98 -19.66
CA TYR A 186 0.23 -5.33 -19.70
C TYR A 186 0.00 -6.03 -21.04
N GLN A 187 -1.19 -5.90 -21.62
CA GLN A 187 -1.48 -6.44 -22.94
C GLN A 187 -2.61 -5.66 -23.64
N LYS A 188 -2.64 -5.73 -24.98
CA LYS A 188 -3.67 -5.02 -25.79
C LYS A 188 -5.06 -5.64 -25.66
N GLN A 189 -5.12 -6.97 -25.61
CA GLN A 189 -6.39 -7.70 -25.50
C GLN A 189 -6.92 -7.63 -24.06
N PRO A 190 -8.24 -7.44 -23.86
CA PRO A 190 -8.82 -7.50 -22.53
C PRO A 190 -8.58 -8.84 -21.86
N PHE A 191 -8.30 -8.83 -20.56
CA PHE A 191 -8.27 -10.04 -19.75
C PHE A 191 -9.70 -10.55 -19.52
N SER A 192 -9.91 -11.85 -19.61
CA SER A 192 -11.20 -12.51 -19.36
C SER A 192 -11.56 -12.54 -17.86
N GLY A 193 -10.56 -12.42 -16.98
CA GLY A 193 -10.75 -12.41 -15.54
C GLY A 193 -9.45 -12.50 -14.76
N ASP A 194 -9.57 -12.63 -13.43
CA ASP A 194 -8.42 -12.74 -12.54
C ASP A 194 -7.50 -13.94 -12.84
N PRO A 195 -8.00 -15.14 -13.20
CA PRO A 195 -7.12 -16.25 -13.52
C PRO A 195 -6.16 -15.95 -14.67
N GLU A 196 -6.62 -15.23 -15.70
CA GLU A 196 -5.78 -14.85 -16.84
C GLU A 196 -4.76 -13.77 -16.44
N ARG A 197 -5.17 -12.76 -15.61
CA ARG A 197 -4.23 -11.79 -15.06
C ARG A 197 -3.12 -12.44 -14.25
N VAL A 198 -3.49 -13.38 -13.40
CA VAL A 198 -2.55 -14.13 -12.55
C VAL A 198 -1.59 -14.95 -13.42
N ALA A 199 -2.09 -15.68 -14.41
CA ALA A 199 -1.26 -16.46 -15.34
C ALA A 199 -0.26 -15.55 -16.08
N HIS A 200 -0.73 -14.41 -16.58
CA HIS A 200 0.12 -13.42 -17.26
C HIS A 200 1.22 -12.86 -16.34
N LEU A 201 0.87 -12.47 -15.11
CA LEU A 201 1.84 -11.97 -14.13
C LEU A 201 2.87 -13.02 -13.74
N PHE A 202 2.48 -14.28 -13.55
CA PHE A 202 3.44 -15.37 -13.30
C PHE A 202 4.36 -15.64 -14.49
N GLN A 203 3.86 -15.53 -15.71
CA GLN A 203 4.68 -15.65 -16.91
C GLN A 203 5.75 -14.53 -16.95
N LEU A 204 5.37 -13.29 -16.68
CA LEU A 204 6.31 -12.16 -16.59
C LEU A 204 7.30 -12.34 -15.43
N TYR A 205 6.84 -12.83 -14.28
CA TYR A 205 7.67 -13.12 -13.13
C TYR A 205 8.76 -14.15 -13.47
N GLN A 206 8.38 -15.25 -14.13
CA GLN A 206 9.34 -16.27 -14.57
C GLN A 206 10.38 -15.72 -15.56
N GLN A 207 9.95 -14.89 -16.50
CA GLN A 207 10.87 -14.24 -17.46
C GLN A 207 11.90 -13.36 -16.76
N LYS A 208 11.50 -12.64 -15.69
CA LYS A 208 12.40 -11.78 -14.91
C LYS A 208 13.36 -12.55 -14.00
N THR A 209 12.88 -13.60 -13.37
CA THR A 209 13.66 -14.37 -12.38
C THR A 209 14.53 -15.46 -13.04
N HIS A 210 14.12 -15.96 -14.20
CA HIS A 210 14.82 -16.98 -14.97
C HIS A 210 14.97 -16.53 -16.42
N PRO A 211 15.78 -15.48 -16.70
CA PRO A 211 16.00 -15.05 -18.07
C PRO A 211 16.62 -16.21 -18.86
N LYS A 212 16.00 -16.58 -20.00
CA LYS A 212 16.58 -17.58 -20.90
C LYS A 212 17.97 -17.09 -21.28
N VAL A 213 19.00 -17.86 -20.93
CA VAL A 213 20.36 -17.61 -21.43
C VAL A 213 20.28 -17.70 -22.96
N PRO A 214 20.73 -16.68 -23.70
CA PRO A 214 20.80 -16.78 -25.15
C PRO A 214 21.64 -18.01 -25.50
N THR A 215 21.06 -18.98 -26.16
CA THR A 215 21.83 -20.05 -26.82
C THR A 215 22.70 -19.38 -27.86
N ALA A 216 24.01 -19.33 -27.59
CA ALA A 216 25.00 -18.92 -28.57
C ALA A 216 24.87 -19.85 -29.80
N THR A 217 24.38 -19.32 -30.91
CA THR A 217 24.46 -19.94 -32.24
C THR A 217 25.80 -19.68 -32.86
#